data_a74e01be5b2901664bc4a73cb0034c04
#
_entry.id   a74e01be5b2901664bc4a73cb0034c04
#
_cell.length_a   1.000
_cell.length_b   1.000
_cell.length_c   1.000
_cell.angle_alpha   90.00
_cell.angle_beta   90.00
_cell.angle_gamma   90.00
#
_symmetry.space_group_name_H-M   'P 1'
#
loop_
_entity.id
_entity.type
_entity.pdbx_description
1 polymer ?
#
loop_
_entity_poly.entity_id
_entity_poly.type
_entity_poly.pdbx_seq_one_letter_code
_entity_poly.pdbx_strand_id
1 'polypeptide(L)'
;LDLGLPGMSGLDLLTTLRARFPQTDVIIQTVFDDTDRIYQALCNGASGYVLKNAPLEQYREAIVEVSQGGAYFSRAVARRVLQHFKPTPQTRPEVLSERERDVLQALVDGLSDKQVAERLHLAHATARTHVRNIYRKLQINSRSELLTRAARGQL
;
A
#
# COMPACT_ATOMS: atom_id res chain seq x y z
N LEU A 1 -8.30 13.93 10.78
CA LEU A 1 -8.99 13.18 9.73
C LEU A 1 -8.84 11.68 9.99
N ASP A 2 -9.95 10.94 10.00
CA ASP A 2 -9.91 9.47 10.03
C ASP A 2 -9.76 8.89 8.60
N LEU A 3 -9.02 7.81 8.46
CA LEU A 3 -8.91 7.06 7.20
C LEU A 3 -10.09 6.10 7.00
N GLY A 4 -10.71 5.63 8.08
CA GLY A 4 -11.83 4.69 8.08
C GLY A 4 -13.21 5.36 8.03
N LEU A 5 -13.44 6.29 7.11
CA LEU A 5 -14.72 6.96 6.95
C LEU A 5 -15.71 6.14 6.11
N PRO A 6 -17.00 6.17 6.42
CA PRO A 6 -18.02 5.57 5.57
C PRO A 6 -18.16 6.36 4.26
N GLY A 7 -18.29 5.66 3.15
CA GLY A 7 -18.48 6.26 1.82
C GLY A 7 -17.16 6.59 1.12
N MET A 8 -16.57 7.74 1.39
CA MET A 8 -15.30 8.16 0.79
C MET A 8 -14.11 7.69 1.63
N SER A 9 -13.04 7.22 0.97
CA SER A 9 -11.79 6.91 1.68
C SER A 9 -11.19 8.19 2.30
N GLY A 10 -10.69 8.09 3.55
CA GLY A 10 -10.00 9.21 4.18
C GLY A 10 -8.75 9.67 3.43
N LEU A 11 -8.10 8.80 2.65
CA LEU A 11 -6.98 9.18 1.79
C LEU A 11 -7.44 10.04 0.59
N ASP A 12 -8.59 9.72 -0.01
CA ASP A 12 -9.17 10.52 -1.09
C ASP A 12 -9.63 11.89 -0.58
N LEU A 13 -10.22 11.90 0.62
CA LEU A 13 -10.59 13.14 1.28
C LEU A 13 -9.37 13.99 1.61
N LEU A 14 -8.28 13.40 2.10
CA LEU A 14 -7.01 14.10 2.34
C LEU A 14 -6.50 14.79 1.07
N THR A 15 -6.46 14.06 -0.04
CA THR A 15 -6.05 14.61 -1.35
C THR A 15 -6.94 15.79 -1.75
N THR A 16 -8.26 15.66 -1.56
CA THR A 16 -9.22 16.74 -1.85
C THR A 16 -9.00 17.97 -0.95
N LEU A 17 -8.78 17.75 0.35
CA LEU A 17 -8.51 18.82 1.30
C LEU A 17 -7.23 19.59 0.94
N ARG A 18 -6.14 18.87 0.65
CA ARG A 18 -4.87 19.50 0.26
C ARG A 18 -4.97 20.30 -1.04
N ALA A 19 -5.76 19.83 -2.01
CA ALA A 19 -5.99 20.55 -3.26
C ALA A 19 -6.81 21.82 -3.07
N ARG A 20 -7.85 21.77 -2.20
CA ARG A 20 -8.75 22.92 -1.98
C ARG A 20 -8.24 23.89 -0.92
N PHE A 21 -7.53 23.41 0.07
CA PHE A 21 -7.06 24.16 1.24
C PHE A 21 -5.56 23.89 1.48
N PRO A 22 -4.66 24.37 0.60
CA PRO A 22 -3.24 24.05 0.65
C PRO A 22 -2.53 24.54 1.92
N GLN A 23 -3.09 25.54 2.59
CA GLN A 23 -2.56 26.09 3.84
C GLN A 23 -3.08 25.38 5.11
N THR A 24 -4.00 24.41 4.96
CA THR A 24 -4.55 23.68 6.09
C THR A 24 -3.71 22.45 6.39
N ASP A 25 -3.18 22.36 7.59
CA ASP A 25 -2.50 21.17 8.05
C ASP A 25 -3.49 20.07 8.41
N VAL A 26 -3.18 18.83 8.02
CA VAL A 26 -4.03 17.67 8.26
C VAL A 26 -3.30 16.63 9.07
N ILE A 27 -3.80 16.35 10.28
CA ILE A 27 -3.35 15.24 11.11
C ILE A 27 -4.28 14.05 10.89
N ILE A 28 -3.74 12.91 10.51
CA ILE A 28 -4.48 11.65 10.42
C ILE A 28 -4.66 11.08 11.82
N GLN A 29 -5.90 10.66 12.13
CA GLN A 29 -6.27 9.96 13.36
C GLN A 29 -6.99 8.66 13.01
N THR A 30 -6.39 7.51 13.22
CA THR A 30 -6.94 6.25 12.72
C THR A 30 -6.52 5.04 13.56
N VAL A 31 -7.23 3.92 13.39
CA VAL A 31 -6.84 2.61 13.96
C VAL A 31 -5.82 1.88 13.09
N PHE A 32 -5.63 2.32 11.85
CA PHE A 32 -4.72 1.66 10.91
C PHE A 32 -3.26 2.03 11.20
N ASP A 33 -2.44 1.02 11.37
CA ASP A 33 -1.02 1.14 11.70
C ASP A 33 -0.11 0.45 10.67
N ASP A 34 -0.68 0.02 9.53
CA ASP A 34 0.08 -0.60 8.45
C ASP A 34 0.94 0.41 7.67
N THR A 35 2.12 -0.05 7.26
CA THR A 35 3.15 0.79 6.63
C THR A 35 2.67 1.47 5.34
N ASP A 36 1.87 0.76 4.53
CA ASP A 36 1.44 1.27 3.22
C ASP A 36 0.47 2.44 3.38
N ARG A 37 -0.50 2.35 4.30
CA ARG A 37 -1.44 3.45 4.58
C ARG A 37 -0.77 4.65 5.20
N ILE A 38 0.18 4.43 6.11
CA ILE A 38 0.98 5.51 6.68
C ILE A 38 1.72 6.23 5.56
N TYR A 39 2.42 5.49 4.70
CA TYR A 39 3.18 6.06 3.59
C TYR A 39 2.28 6.82 2.60
N GLN A 40 1.14 6.24 2.20
CA GLN A 40 0.17 6.90 1.33
C GLN A 40 -0.36 8.21 1.92
N ALA A 41 -0.67 8.23 3.23
CA ALA A 41 -1.11 9.44 3.89
C ALA A 41 -0.04 10.54 3.84
N LEU A 42 1.23 10.20 4.03
CA LEU A 42 2.35 11.14 3.92
C LEU A 42 2.51 11.68 2.50
N CYS A 43 2.50 10.80 1.50
CA CYS A 43 2.58 11.18 0.08
C CYS A 43 1.42 12.09 -0.33
N ASN A 44 0.24 11.91 0.26
CA ASN A 44 -0.94 12.75 0.02
C ASN A 44 -0.95 14.04 0.85
N GLY A 45 0.14 14.32 1.59
CA GLY A 45 0.37 15.60 2.26
C GLY A 45 -0.20 15.70 3.70
N ALA A 46 -0.29 14.59 4.42
CA ALA A 46 -0.57 14.64 5.86
C ALA A 46 0.60 15.27 6.62
N SER A 47 0.31 16.23 7.49
CA SER A 47 1.29 16.90 8.37
C SER A 47 1.54 16.11 9.65
N GLY A 48 0.69 15.12 9.98
CA GLY A 48 0.87 14.27 11.16
C GLY A 48 0.06 12.97 11.08
N TYR A 49 0.47 12.00 11.91
CA TYR A 49 -0.20 10.70 12.00
C TYR A 49 -0.24 10.21 13.45
N VAL A 50 -1.45 10.03 13.99
CA VAL A 50 -1.70 9.58 15.36
C VAL A 50 -2.62 8.36 15.33
N LEU A 51 -2.27 7.31 16.06
CA LEU A 51 -3.14 6.14 16.22
C LEU A 51 -4.25 6.43 17.24
N LYS A 52 -5.47 5.94 17.02
CA LYS A 52 -6.62 6.16 17.90
C LYS A 52 -6.45 5.61 19.32
N ASN A 53 -5.54 4.65 19.51
CA ASN A 53 -5.18 4.12 20.82
C ASN A 53 -4.04 4.90 21.52
N ALA A 54 -3.58 6.00 20.93
CA ALA A 54 -2.54 6.82 21.54
C ALA A 54 -3.07 7.58 22.77
N PRO A 55 -2.23 7.85 23.78
CA PRO A 55 -2.57 8.72 24.91
C PRO A 55 -2.96 10.12 24.43
N LEU A 56 -3.86 10.79 25.18
CA LEU A 56 -4.33 12.14 24.85
C LEU A 56 -3.18 13.16 24.70
N GLU A 57 -2.11 12.97 25.45
CA GLU A 57 -0.92 13.82 25.40
C GLU A 57 -0.27 13.82 24.01
N GLN A 58 -0.26 12.69 23.31
CA GLN A 58 0.27 12.62 21.94
C GLN A 58 -0.58 13.41 20.93
N TYR A 59 -1.89 13.50 21.13
CA TYR A 59 -2.75 14.37 20.31
C TYR A 59 -2.43 15.84 20.55
N ARG A 60 -2.22 16.21 21.83
CA ARG A 60 -1.84 17.58 22.18
C ARG A 60 -0.50 17.95 21.56
N GLU A 61 0.51 17.10 21.71
CA GLU A 61 1.82 17.27 21.09
C GLU A 61 1.72 17.41 19.57
N ALA A 62 0.93 16.53 18.92
CA ALA A 62 0.75 16.57 17.47
C ALA A 62 0.15 17.90 16.99
N ILE A 63 -0.87 18.41 17.70
CA ILE A 63 -1.50 19.68 17.36
C ILE A 63 -0.51 20.84 17.53
N VAL A 64 0.22 20.89 18.64
CA VAL A 64 1.19 21.93 18.91
C VAL A 64 2.30 21.93 17.86
N GLU A 65 2.92 20.79 17.62
CA GLU A 65 4.03 20.63 16.66
C GLU A 65 3.61 21.04 15.25
N VAL A 66 2.45 20.56 14.79
CA VAL A 66 1.94 20.86 13.45
C VAL A 66 1.54 22.33 13.33
N SER A 67 0.94 22.93 14.37
CA SER A 67 0.58 24.35 14.37
C SER A 67 1.78 25.30 14.30
N GLN A 68 2.96 24.82 14.65
CA GLN A 68 4.24 25.54 14.54
C GLN A 68 4.96 25.30 13.20
N GLY A 69 4.29 24.67 12.26
CA GLY A 69 4.86 24.33 10.94
C GLY A 69 5.72 23.06 10.92
N GLY A 70 5.72 22.29 12.02
CA GLY A 70 6.37 20.99 12.11
C GLY A 70 5.51 19.84 11.58
N ALA A 71 5.99 18.62 11.79
CA ALA A 71 5.25 17.40 11.48
C ALA A 71 5.31 16.43 12.67
N TYR A 72 4.20 15.76 12.98
CA TYR A 72 4.15 14.85 14.12
C TYR A 72 3.95 13.39 13.70
N PHE A 73 4.89 12.55 14.13
CA PHE A 73 4.81 11.09 14.00
C PHE A 73 5.31 10.44 15.29
N SER A 74 4.46 9.60 15.89
CA SER A 74 4.93 8.81 17.04
C SER A 74 6.17 7.98 16.64
N ARG A 75 6.99 7.59 17.62
CA ARG A 75 8.19 6.76 17.37
C ARG A 75 7.86 5.47 16.60
N ALA A 76 6.71 4.87 16.89
CA ALA A 76 6.25 3.66 16.21
C ALA A 76 5.91 3.93 14.74
N VAL A 77 5.19 5.02 14.45
CA VAL A 77 4.83 5.44 13.09
C VAL A 77 6.08 5.82 12.30
N ALA A 78 6.98 6.62 12.88
CA ALA A 78 8.24 7.00 12.24
C ALA A 78 9.09 5.76 11.88
N ARG A 79 9.15 4.75 12.76
CA ARG A 79 9.86 3.49 12.48
C ARG A 79 9.26 2.74 11.29
N ARG A 80 7.93 2.72 11.14
CA ARG A 80 7.25 2.11 9.98
C ARG A 80 7.53 2.88 8.69
N VAL A 81 7.50 4.20 8.73
CA VAL A 81 7.90 5.04 7.59
C VAL A 81 9.32 4.71 7.15
N LEU A 82 10.26 4.65 8.09
CA LEU A 82 11.65 4.29 7.79
C LEU A 82 11.80 2.86 7.24
N GLN A 83 10.91 1.93 7.60
CA GLN A 83 10.90 0.60 7.02
C GLN A 83 10.53 0.62 5.53
N HIS A 84 9.66 1.53 5.12
CA HIS A 84 9.30 1.71 3.71
C HIS A 84 10.49 2.22 2.87
N PHE A 85 11.35 3.05 3.46
CA PHE A 85 12.58 3.55 2.81
C PHE A 85 13.79 2.61 2.95
N LYS A 86 13.72 1.59 3.80
CA LYS A 86 14.77 0.58 3.76
C LYS A 86 14.76 -0.02 2.37
N PRO A 87 15.91 -0.03 1.67
CA PRO A 87 15.98 -0.79 0.44
C PRO A 87 15.52 -2.19 0.84
N THR A 88 14.39 -2.62 0.32
CA THR A 88 14.12 -4.05 0.23
C THR A 88 15.43 -4.60 -0.30
N PRO A 89 16.13 -5.55 0.39
CA PRO A 89 17.36 -6.09 -0.17
C PRO A 89 17.03 -6.27 -1.65
N GLN A 90 17.82 -5.64 -2.53
CA GLN A 90 17.68 -5.90 -3.95
C GLN A 90 17.93 -7.39 -4.08
N THR A 91 16.88 -8.15 -3.78
CA THR A 91 16.83 -9.51 -4.21
C THR A 91 17.08 -9.38 -5.70
N ARG A 92 18.19 -9.93 -6.15
CA ARG A 92 18.41 -10.32 -7.56
C ARG A 92 17.02 -10.52 -8.14
N PRO A 93 16.71 -10.04 -9.37
CA PRO A 93 15.37 -10.12 -9.92
C PRO A 93 14.77 -11.44 -9.44
N GLU A 94 13.74 -11.35 -8.58
CA GLU A 94 13.26 -12.53 -7.85
C GLU A 94 12.78 -13.49 -8.92
N VAL A 95 13.64 -14.45 -9.27
CA VAL A 95 13.31 -15.46 -10.27
C VAL A 95 12.02 -16.12 -9.79
N LEU A 96 11.01 -16.08 -10.62
CA LEU A 96 9.76 -16.76 -10.33
C LEU A 96 10.06 -18.25 -10.06
N SER A 97 9.54 -18.79 -8.97
CA SER A 97 9.60 -20.24 -8.73
C SER A 97 8.91 -20.98 -9.87
N GLU A 98 9.18 -22.27 -10.04
CA GLU A 98 8.50 -23.09 -11.06
C GLU A 98 6.98 -22.94 -10.94
N ARG A 99 6.47 -22.99 -9.71
CA ARG A 99 5.04 -22.85 -9.45
C ARG A 99 4.48 -21.47 -9.80
N GLU A 100 5.25 -20.41 -9.56
CA GLU A 100 4.87 -19.06 -9.97
C GLU A 100 4.92 -18.88 -11.49
N ARG A 101 5.83 -19.56 -12.18
CA ARG A 101 5.86 -19.59 -13.66
C ARG A 101 4.63 -20.28 -14.24
N ASP A 102 4.21 -21.43 -13.68
CA ASP A 102 2.97 -22.12 -14.09
C ASP A 102 1.74 -21.21 -13.92
N VAL A 103 1.65 -20.54 -12.78
CA VAL A 103 0.56 -19.59 -12.49
C VAL A 103 0.63 -18.39 -13.44
N LEU A 104 1.81 -17.82 -13.67
CA LEU A 104 2.01 -16.71 -14.62
C LEU A 104 1.55 -17.10 -16.01
N GLN A 105 1.95 -18.27 -16.51
CA GLN A 105 1.53 -18.75 -17.83
C GLN A 105 0.02 -18.87 -17.93
N ALA A 106 -0.63 -19.44 -16.92
CA ALA A 106 -2.08 -19.55 -16.90
C ALA A 106 -2.79 -18.15 -16.88
N LEU A 107 -2.20 -17.15 -16.21
CA LEU A 107 -2.70 -15.79 -16.24
C LEU A 107 -2.55 -15.12 -17.62
N VAL A 108 -1.41 -15.35 -18.29
CA VAL A 108 -1.13 -14.88 -19.64
C VAL A 108 -2.06 -15.54 -20.65
N ASP A 109 -2.40 -16.82 -20.46
CA ASP A 109 -3.41 -17.56 -21.24
C ASP A 109 -4.86 -16.99 -21.03
N GLY A 110 -5.02 -15.99 -20.17
CA GLY A 110 -6.30 -15.32 -19.95
C GLY A 110 -7.16 -15.91 -18.83
N LEU A 111 -6.69 -16.93 -18.10
CA LEU A 111 -7.47 -17.62 -17.06
C LEU A 111 -7.66 -16.75 -15.82
N SER A 112 -8.87 -16.71 -15.26
CA SER A 112 -9.14 -16.09 -13.96
C SER A 112 -8.47 -16.84 -12.81
N ASP A 113 -8.32 -16.20 -11.63
CA ASP A 113 -7.70 -16.83 -10.45
C ASP A 113 -8.38 -18.16 -10.07
N LYS A 114 -9.70 -18.28 -10.26
CA LYS A 114 -10.45 -19.51 -10.04
C LYS A 114 -10.07 -20.61 -11.04
N GLN A 115 -10.00 -20.27 -12.32
CA GLN A 115 -9.59 -21.21 -13.38
C GLN A 115 -8.11 -21.60 -13.25
N VAL A 116 -7.26 -20.69 -12.81
CA VAL A 116 -5.85 -20.99 -12.45
C VAL A 116 -5.79 -22.02 -11.33
N ALA A 117 -6.58 -21.83 -10.27
CA ALA A 117 -6.66 -22.77 -9.16
C ALA A 117 -7.11 -24.16 -9.62
N GLU A 118 -8.16 -24.23 -10.45
CA GLU A 118 -8.67 -25.48 -11.03
C GLU A 118 -7.64 -26.18 -11.94
N ARG A 119 -7.04 -25.42 -12.87
CA ARG A 119 -6.04 -25.96 -13.84
C ARG A 119 -4.79 -26.51 -13.16
N LEU A 120 -4.35 -25.86 -12.08
CA LEU A 120 -3.13 -26.22 -11.37
C LEU A 120 -3.37 -27.06 -10.11
N HIS A 121 -4.61 -27.52 -9.89
CA HIS A 121 -5.00 -28.30 -8.71
C HIS A 121 -4.60 -27.62 -7.38
N LEU A 122 -4.86 -26.30 -7.26
CA LEU A 122 -4.59 -25.50 -6.08
C LEU A 122 -5.88 -25.10 -5.36
N ALA A 123 -5.79 -24.88 -4.05
CA ALA A 123 -6.82 -24.15 -3.36
C ALA A 123 -6.88 -22.69 -3.89
N HIS A 124 -8.08 -22.13 -4.00
CA HIS A 124 -8.28 -20.76 -4.53
C HIS A 124 -7.46 -19.71 -3.74
N ALA A 125 -7.37 -19.85 -2.39
CA ALA A 125 -6.57 -18.97 -1.56
C ALA A 125 -5.06 -19.06 -1.89
N THR A 126 -4.56 -20.25 -2.21
CA THR A 126 -3.17 -20.49 -2.60
C THR A 126 -2.88 -19.86 -3.97
N ALA A 127 -3.78 -20.03 -4.96
CA ALA A 127 -3.64 -19.39 -6.27
C ALA A 127 -3.56 -17.86 -6.14
N ARG A 128 -4.46 -17.24 -5.36
CA ARG A 128 -4.42 -15.79 -5.09
C ARG A 128 -3.12 -15.34 -4.43
N THR A 129 -2.55 -16.15 -3.55
CA THR A 129 -1.25 -15.85 -2.93
C THR A 129 -0.14 -15.85 -3.96
N HIS A 130 -0.10 -16.83 -4.88
CA HIS A 130 0.87 -16.85 -5.98
C HIS A 130 0.70 -15.66 -6.91
N VAL A 131 -0.54 -15.32 -7.31
CA VAL A 131 -0.84 -14.14 -8.15
C VAL A 131 -0.28 -12.86 -7.51
N ARG A 132 -0.56 -12.64 -6.22
CA ARG A 132 -0.05 -11.47 -5.49
C ARG A 132 1.49 -11.44 -5.46
N ASN A 133 2.14 -12.59 -5.23
CA ASN A 133 3.60 -12.67 -5.20
C ASN A 133 4.21 -12.41 -6.58
N ILE A 134 3.59 -12.92 -7.66
CA ILE A 134 4.01 -12.66 -9.05
C ILE A 134 3.93 -11.17 -9.36
N TYR A 135 2.80 -10.52 -9.04
CA TYR A 135 2.62 -9.09 -9.27
C TYR A 135 3.67 -8.26 -8.55
N ARG A 136 3.97 -8.60 -7.29
CA ARG A 136 5.04 -7.96 -6.51
C ARG A 136 6.42 -8.18 -7.16
N LYS A 137 6.77 -9.41 -7.55
CA LYS A 137 8.06 -9.78 -8.13
C LYS A 137 8.30 -9.12 -9.49
N LEU A 138 7.26 -9.04 -10.32
CA LEU A 138 7.30 -8.42 -11.64
C LEU A 138 7.01 -6.91 -11.61
N GLN A 139 6.72 -6.34 -10.42
CA GLN A 139 6.35 -4.94 -10.24
C GLN A 139 5.18 -4.54 -11.15
N ILE A 140 4.13 -5.35 -11.17
CA ILE A 140 2.92 -5.17 -11.96
C ILE A 140 1.77 -4.85 -11.01
N ASN A 141 0.97 -3.83 -11.36
CA ASN A 141 -0.12 -3.37 -10.51
C ASN A 141 -1.51 -3.80 -10.98
N SER A 142 -1.60 -4.36 -12.18
CA SER A 142 -2.89 -4.78 -12.75
C SER A 142 -2.75 -5.93 -13.73
N ARG A 143 -3.88 -6.64 -13.93
CA ARG A 143 -3.96 -7.71 -14.93
C ARG A 143 -3.76 -7.18 -16.36
N SER A 144 -4.28 -6.00 -16.65
CA SER A 144 -4.11 -5.37 -17.96
C SER A 144 -2.64 -5.08 -18.24
N GLU A 145 -1.89 -4.62 -17.25
CA GLU A 145 -0.44 -4.40 -17.36
C GLU A 145 0.30 -5.72 -17.59
N LEU A 146 -0.07 -6.80 -16.87
CA LEU A 146 0.49 -8.14 -17.08
C LEU A 146 0.36 -8.58 -18.54
N LEU A 147 -0.85 -8.54 -19.07
CA LEU A 147 -1.15 -8.98 -20.44
C LEU A 147 -0.44 -8.10 -21.49
N THR A 148 -0.34 -6.80 -21.23
CA THR A 148 0.37 -5.86 -22.12
C THR A 148 1.87 -6.18 -22.16
N ARG A 149 2.50 -6.45 -21.00
CA ARG A 149 3.93 -6.82 -20.95
C ARG A 149 4.18 -8.18 -21.57
N ALA A 150 3.29 -9.14 -21.34
CA ALA A 150 3.35 -10.46 -21.98
C ALA A 150 3.32 -10.36 -23.51
N ALA A 151 2.39 -9.58 -24.07
CA ALA A 151 2.26 -9.35 -25.50
C ALA A 151 3.51 -8.66 -26.12
N ARG A 152 4.29 -7.95 -25.30
CA ARG A 152 5.54 -7.29 -25.71
C ARG A 152 6.81 -8.13 -25.46
N GLY A 153 6.68 -9.35 -24.93
CA GLY A 153 7.81 -10.19 -24.55
C GLY A 153 8.68 -9.64 -23.41
N GLN A 154 8.06 -8.91 -22.48
CA GLN A 154 8.73 -8.19 -21.37
C GLN A 154 8.46 -8.83 -19.98
N LEU A 155 8.18 -10.12 -19.94
CA LEU A 155 7.98 -10.90 -18.70
C LEU A 155 9.14 -11.87 -18.45
#